data_fbfc133aadfba87d4425792838b37f68
#
_entry.id   fbfc133aadfba87d4425792838b37f68
#
_cell.length_a   1.000
_cell.length_b   1.000
_cell.length_c   1.000
_cell.angle_alpha   90.00
_cell.angle_beta   90.00
_cell.angle_gamma   90.00
#
_symmetry.space_group_name_H-M   'P 1'
#
loop_
_entity.id
_entity.type
_entity.pdbx_description
1 polymer ?
#
loop_
_entity_poly.entity_id
_entity_poly.type
_entity_poly.pdbx_seq_one_letter_code
_entity_poly.pdbx_strand_id
1 'polypeptide(L)'
;EEESFYMPKNNTTRYRTYNGMINYDFFRKDKTGEVEHDLTETEFKKLVIAELSKEQSLDYFCLIAHNRDILDEESGTTKPYHVHFTVRYKNARTMNSVINSLEKVKLSSRNLTATQSVASSLLYLTHTTAQAIKEKKTRYEVSELSIFSENHFLDQSEKELWYRNKVSGSVGQTSKKFDEQPLIIDIYR
;
A
#
# COMPACT_ATOMS: atom_id res chain seq x y z
N GLU A 1 -25.37 -13.94 17.82
CA GLU A 1 -25.71 -12.77 16.97
C GLU A 1 -24.86 -12.89 15.71
N GLU A 2 -25.52 -13.20 14.58
CA GLU A 2 -24.88 -13.30 13.27
C GLU A 2 -24.41 -11.89 12.84
N GLU A 3 -23.08 -11.66 12.82
CA GLU A 3 -22.54 -10.48 12.17
C GLU A 3 -22.84 -10.55 10.67
N SER A 4 -23.87 -9.83 10.26
CA SER A 4 -24.24 -9.59 8.88
C SER A 4 -23.02 -9.09 8.10
N PHE A 5 -22.47 -9.95 7.25
CA PHE A 5 -21.47 -9.59 6.25
C PHE A 5 -22.08 -8.57 5.30
N TYR A 6 -21.81 -7.30 5.54
CA TYR A 6 -22.15 -6.23 4.59
C TYR A 6 -21.28 -6.39 3.33
N MET A 7 -21.76 -7.18 2.40
CA MET A 7 -21.27 -7.15 1.02
C MET A 7 -21.78 -5.84 0.38
N PRO A 8 -20.92 -4.91 -0.01
CA PRO A 8 -21.40 -3.76 -0.76
C PRO A 8 -22.02 -4.26 -2.08
N LYS A 9 -23.28 -3.93 -2.28
CA LYS A 9 -24.05 -4.28 -3.48
C LYS A 9 -23.29 -3.84 -4.73
N ASN A 10 -22.98 -4.79 -5.62
CA ASN A 10 -22.51 -4.61 -7.00
C ASN A 10 -21.46 -3.50 -7.20
N ASN A 11 -20.25 -3.72 -6.71
CA ASN A 11 -19.16 -2.82 -7.05
C ASN A 11 -18.64 -3.14 -8.47
N THR A 12 -19.38 -2.69 -9.48
CA THR A 12 -19.01 -2.76 -10.90
C THR A 12 -18.04 -1.65 -11.27
N THR A 13 -17.79 -0.70 -10.39
CA THR A 13 -16.88 0.42 -10.63
C THR A 13 -15.46 -0.10 -10.80
N ARG A 14 -14.79 0.39 -11.82
CA ARG A 14 -13.44 -0.02 -12.21
C ARG A 14 -12.45 1.08 -11.93
N TYR A 15 -11.34 0.73 -11.31
CA TYR A 15 -10.22 1.63 -11.04
C TYR A 15 -8.92 1.03 -11.57
N ARG A 16 -7.94 1.89 -11.83
CA ARG A 16 -6.59 1.44 -12.21
C ARG A 16 -5.68 1.27 -11.01
N THR A 17 -5.97 1.96 -9.91
CA THR A 17 -5.07 2.01 -8.75
C THR A 17 -5.81 1.57 -7.48
N TYR A 18 -5.16 0.70 -6.73
CA TYR A 18 -5.65 0.19 -5.47
C TYR A 18 -4.55 0.24 -4.41
N ASN A 19 -4.95 0.59 -3.20
CA ASN A 19 -4.13 0.48 -2.01
C ASN A 19 -4.59 -0.71 -1.20
N GLY A 20 -3.64 -1.47 -0.68
CA GLY A 20 -3.95 -2.62 0.16
C GLY A 20 -3.04 -2.68 1.38
N MET A 21 -3.51 -3.43 2.37
CA MET A 21 -2.75 -3.78 3.56
C MET A 21 -2.94 -5.26 3.85
N ILE A 22 -1.87 -5.96 4.19
CA ILE A 22 -1.90 -7.36 4.60
C ILE A 22 -1.22 -7.45 5.96
N ASN A 23 -1.97 -7.87 6.98
CA ASN A 23 -1.46 -8.07 8.32
C ASN A 23 -0.80 -9.45 8.40
N TYR A 24 0.44 -9.51 8.91
CA TYR A 24 1.22 -10.73 9.02
C TYR A 24 0.57 -11.76 9.96
N ASP A 25 0.12 -11.33 11.13
CA ASP A 25 -0.51 -12.25 12.08
C ASP A 25 -1.81 -12.84 11.56
N PHE A 26 -2.59 -12.04 10.84
CA PHE A 26 -3.82 -12.52 10.20
C PHE A 26 -3.52 -13.46 9.04
N PHE A 27 -2.49 -13.17 8.25
CA PHE A 27 -2.08 -14.00 7.13
C PHE A 27 -1.63 -15.40 7.58
N ARG A 28 -0.82 -15.47 8.64
CA ARG A 28 -0.23 -16.74 9.10
C ARG A 28 -1.19 -17.64 9.87
N LYS A 29 -2.33 -17.13 10.32
CA LYS A 29 -3.32 -17.89 11.09
C LYS A 29 -4.48 -18.37 10.22
N ASP A 30 -5.04 -19.51 10.56
CA ASP A 30 -6.29 -19.99 10.02
C ASP A 30 -7.50 -19.33 10.69
N LYS A 31 -8.71 -19.78 10.32
CA LYS A 31 -9.97 -19.25 10.89
C LYS A 31 -10.15 -19.57 12.37
N THR A 32 -9.45 -20.57 12.91
CA THR A 32 -9.47 -20.95 14.32
C THR A 32 -8.43 -20.20 15.16
N GLY A 33 -7.53 -19.47 14.49
CA GLY A 33 -6.43 -18.74 15.12
C GLY A 33 -5.15 -19.55 15.26
N GLU A 34 -5.13 -20.79 14.75
CA GLU A 34 -3.92 -21.62 14.71
C GLU A 34 -2.98 -21.20 13.59
N VAL A 35 -1.67 -21.42 13.78
CA VAL A 35 -0.65 -21.06 12.78
C VAL A 35 -0.71 -22.04 11.62
N GLU A 36 -1.17 -21.56 10.46
CA GLU A 36 -1.22 -22.31 9.20
C GLU A 36 0.09 -22.14 8.40
N HIS A 37 0.72 -20.96 8.48
CA HIS A 37 1.94 -20.63 7.77
C HIS A 37 3.05 -20.26 8.76
N ASP A 38 4.05 -21.11 8.87
CA ASP A 38 5.25 -20.87 9.70
C ASP A 38 6.29 -20.11 8.86
N LEU A 39 6.04 -18.82 8.65
CA LEU A 39 6.90 -17.91 7.90
C LEU A 39 7.41 -16.80 8.81
N THR A 40 8.63 -16.38 8.58
CA THR A 40 9.15 -15.14 9.17
C THR A 40 8.56 -13.91 8.47
N GLU A 41 8.62 -12.74 9.11
CA GLU A 41 8.20 -11.46 8.51
C GLU A 41 8.90 -11.18 7.17
N THR A 42 10.17 -11.55 7.05
CA THR A 42 10.95 -11.40 5.83
C THR A 42 10.42 -12.30 4.71
N GLU A 43 10.11 -13.55 5.03
CA GLU A 43 9.56 -14.52 4.07
C GLU A 43 8.15 -14.12 3.65
N PHE A 44 7.33 -13.65 4.59
CA PHE A 44 6.02 -13.09 4.28
C PHE A 44 6.11 -11.92 3.30
N LYS A 45 7.00 -10.94 3.54
CA LYS A 45 7.23 -9.82 2.61
C LYS A 45 7.64 -10.33 1.22
N LYS A 46 8.56 -11.29 1.15
CA LYS A 46 8.98 -11.90 -0.12
C LYS A 46 7.82 -12.60 -0.83
N LEU A 47 6.95 -13.28 -0.09
CA LEU A 47 5.77 -13.94 -0.65
C LEU A 47 4.81 -12.92 -1.27
N VAL A 48 4.51 -11.83 -0.57
CA VAL A 48 3.67 -10.74 -1.12
C VAL A 48 4.27 -10.17 -2.40
N ILE A 49 5.57 -9.89 -2.41
CA ILE A 49 6.29 -9.42 -3.60
C ILE A 49 6.15 -10.42 -4.74
N ALA A 50 6.37 -11.72 -4.48
CA ALA A 50 6.30 -12.77 -5.48
C ALA A 50 4.89 -12.90 -6.08
N GLU A 51 3.84 -12.80 -5.26
CA GLU A 51 2.46 -12.85 -5.75
C GLU A 51 2.11 -11.61 -6.62
N LEU A 52 2.51 -10.42 -6.19
CA LEU A 52 2.32 -9.21 -6.99
C LEU A 52 3.09 -9.27 -8.32
N SER A 53 4.30 -9.82 -8.33
CA SER A 53 5.15 -9.91 -9.53
C SER A 53 4.58 -10.86 -10.60
N LYS A 54 3.71 -11.80 -10.23
CA LYS A 54 3.03 -12.71 -11.17
C LYS A 54 1.91 -12.04 -11.96
N GLU A 55 1.42 -10.90 -11.49
CA GLU A 55 0.29 -10.21 -12.09
C GLU A 55 0.75 -9.37 -13.29
N GLN A 56 0.77 -9.97 -14.47
CA GLN A 56 1.25 -9.37 -15.73
C GLN A 56 0.46 -8.13 -16.20
N SER A 57 -0.74 -7.92 -15.67
CA SER A 57 -1.57 -6.77 -16.01
C SER A 57 -1.23 -5.52 -15.18
N LEU A 58 -0.28 -5.60 -14.27
CA LEU A 58 0.22 -4.44 -13.54
C LEU A 58 1.04 -3.52 -14.44
N ASP A 59 0.83 -2.23 -14.27
CA ASP A 59 1.69 -1.15 -14.74
C ASP A 59 2.88 -1.01 -13.80
N TYR A 60 2.59 -1.00 -12.48
CA TYR A 60 3.58 -1.07 -11.42
C TYR A 60 2.95 -1.53 -10.11
N PHE A 61 3.80 -1.91 -9.17
CA PHE A 61 3.45 -1.94 -7.75
C PHE A 61 4.56 -1.32 -6.89
N CYS A 62 4.13 -0.81 -5.75
CA CYS A 62 5.00 -0.26 -4.73
C CYS A 62 4.52 -0.78 -3.38
N LEU A 63 5.42 -1.37 -2.58
CA LEU A 63 5.06 -1.87 -1.27
C LEU A 63 6.13 -1.53 -0.22
N ILE A 64 5.69 -1.52 1.04
CA ILE A 64 6.55 -1.32 2.20
C ILE A 64 6.06 -2.18 3.37
N ALA A 65 6.99 -2.61 4.20
CA ALA A 65 6.66 -3.21 5.49
C ALA A 65 6.66 -2.13 6.58
N HIS A 66 5.55 -2.02 7.29
CA HIS A 66 5.43 -1.18 8.46
C HIS A 66 5.68 -2.03 9.71
N ASN A 67 6.86 -1.89 10.28
CA ASN A 67 7.32 -2.63 11.45
C ASN A 67 7.70 -1.74 12.64
N ARG A 68 7.55 -0.43 12.50
CA ARG A 68 7.91 0.58 13.52
C ARG A 68 6.73 1.48 13.90
N ASP A 69 5.54 1.19 13.39
CA ASP A 69 4.35 1.97 13.70
C ASP A 69 4.01 1.84 15.19
N ILE A 70 3.91 2.97 15.88
CA ILE A 70 3.56 3.02 17.30
C ILE A 70 2.04 2.88 17.43
N LEU A 71 1.60 1.97 18.26
CA LEU A 71 0.20 1.78 18.66
C LEU A 71 -0.15 2.64 19.86
N ASP A 72 0.74 2.69 20.84
CA ASP A 72 0.59 3.42 22.08
C ASP A 72 1.93 4.09 22.46
N GLU A 73 1.94 5.42 22.53
CA GLU A 73 3.13 6.22 22.83
C GLU A 73 3.61 6.02 24.28
N GLU A 74 2.69 5.78 25.24
CA GLU A 74 3.03 5.65 26.65
C GLU A 74 3.77 4.34 26.94
N SER A 75 3.29 3.24 26.35
CA SER A 75 3.90 1.92 26.53
C SER A 75 5.02 1.62 25.53
N GLY A 76 5.14 2.42 24.46
CA GLY A 76 6.04 2.13 23.34
C GLY A 76 5.63 0.90 22.53
N THR A 77 4.39 0.43 22.69
CA THR A 77 3.88 -0.74 21.99
C THR A 77 3.77 -0.44 20.49
N THR A 78 4.34 -1.31 19.65
CA THR A 78 4.24 -1.21 18.20
C THR A 78 3.04 -1.96 17.66
N LYS A 79 2.54 -1.53 16.49
CA LYS A 79 1.54 -2.29 15.75
C LYS A 79 2.13 -3.60 15.25
N PRO A 80 1.31 -4.66 15.11
CA PRO A 80 1.75 -5.88 14.45
C PRO A 80 2.33 -5.60 13.06
N TYR A 81 3.34 -6.37 12.68
CA TYR A 81 3.95 -6.28 11.36
C TYR A 81 2.90 -6.40 10.25
N HIS A 82 2.93 -5.48 9.31
CA HIS A 82 2.02 -5.49 8.17
C HIS A 82 2.70 -4.88 6.95
N VAL A 83 2.22 -5.29 5.77
CA VAL A 83 2.68 -4.78 4.49
C VAL A 83 1.60 -3.90 3.89
N HIS A 84 1.93 -2.64 3.59
CA HIS A 84 1.12 -1.78 2.75
C HIS A 84 1.62 -1.83 1.30
N PHE A 85 0.69 -1.78 0.36
CA PHE A 85 1.04 -1.73 -1.05
C PHE A 85 0.11 -0.82 -1.84
N THR A 86 0.62 -0.30 -2.93
CA THR A 86 -0.14 0.34 -4.01
C THR A 86 0.13 -0.43 -5.29
N VAL A 87 -0.94 -0.86 -5.96
CA VAL A 87 -0.88 -1.49 -7.28
C VAL A 87 -1.58 -0.64 -8.30
N ARG A 88 -0.99 -0.51 -9.48
CA ARG A 88 -1.62 0.13 -10.63
C ARG A 88 -1.69 -0.85 -11.79
N TYR A 89 -2.87 -1.00 -12.33
CA TYR A 89 -3.15 -1.85 -13.49
C TYR A 89 -3.06 -1.07 -14.79
N LYS A 90 -2.62 -1.73 -15.86
CA LYS A 90 -2.63 -1.17 -17.23
C LYS A 90 -4.04 -0.81 -17.66
N ASN A 91 -5.02 -1.65 -17.29
CA ASN A 91 -6.45 -1.44 -17.53
C ASN A 91 -7.23 -1.38 -16.21
N ALA A 92 -8.34 -0.65 -16.21
CA ALA A 92 -9.18 -0.55 -15.02
C ALA A 92 -9.84 -1.90 -14.68
N ARG A 93 -9.85 -2.28 -13.40
CA ARG A 93 -10.41 -3.52 -12.85
C ARG A 93 -11.45 -3.23 -11.78
N THR A 94 -12.30 -4.20 -11.49
CA THR A 94 -13.17 -4.17 -10.30
C THR A 94 -12.39 -4.62 -9.08
N MET A 95 -12.83 -4.19 -7.89
CA MET A 95 -12.24 -4.63 -6.62
C MET A 95 -12.22 -6.15 -6.48
N ASN A 96 -13.31 -6.83 -6.80
CA ASN A 96 -13.38 -8.30 -6.73
C ASN A 96 -12.36 -8.97 -7.66
N SER A 97 -12.14 -8.42 -8.86
CA SER A 97 -11.11 -8.95 -9.76
C SER A 97 -9.71 -8.83 -9.18
N VAL A 98 -9.43 -7.75 -8.44
CA VAL A 98 -8.13 -7.55 -7.76
C VAL A 98 -8.00 -8.53 -6.58
N ILE A 99 -9.03 -8.69 -5.75
CA ILE A 99 -9.03 -9.64 -4.64
C ILE A 99 -8.77 -11.06 -5.15
N ASN A 100 -9.47 -11.49 -6.19
CA ASN A 100 -9.31 -12.83 -6.76
C ASN A 100 -7.91 -13.06 -7.34
N SER A 101 -7.28 -12.03 -7.94
CA SER A 101 -5.91 -12.16 -8.45
C SER A 101 -4.85 -12.24 -7.36
N LEU A 102 -5.18 -11.79 -6.15
CA LEU A 102 -4.28 -11.76 -4.99
C LEU A 102 -4.78 -12.66 -3.84
N GLU A 103 -5.60 -13.68 -4.15
CA GLU A 103 -6.22 -14.52 -3.12
C GLU A 103 -5.20 -15.25 -2.22
N LYS A 104 -4.03 -15.61 -2.78
CA LYS A 104 -2.96 -16.28 -2.03
C LYS A 104 -2.39 -15.48 -0.86
N VAL A 105 -2.52 -14.17 -0.89
CA VAL A 105 -2.14 -13.29 0.22
C VAL A 105 -3.33 -12.96 1.13
N LYS A 106 -4.44 -13.70 1.00
CA LYS A 106 -5.65 -13.55 1.82
C LYS A 106 -6.20 -12.11 1.83
N LEU A 107 -6.11 -11.43 0.68
CA LEU A 107 -6.63 -10.08 0.54
C LEU A 107 -8.15 -10.08 0.57
N SER A 108 -8.73 -9.10 1.23
CA SER A 108 -10.18 -8.92 1.34
C SER A 108 -10.60 -7.48 0.99
N SER A 109 -11.89 -7.27 0.79
CA SER A 109 -12.45 -5.92 0.54
C SER A 109 -12.26 -4.94 1.71
N ARG A 110 -12.04 -5.45 2.94
CA ARG A 110 -11.73 -4.63 4.12
C ARG A 110 -10.31 -4.06 4.06
N ASN A 111 -9.41 -4.74 3.35
CA ASN A 111 -7.99 -4.42 3.28
C ASN A 111 -7.61 -3.75 1.95
N LEU A 112 -8.57 -3.57 1.04
CA LEU A 112 -8.34 -3.00 -0.27
C LEU A 112 -9.20 -1.76 -0.48
N THR A 113 -8.58 -0.69 -0.98
CA THR A 113 -9.26 0.59 -1.27
C THR A 113 -8.86 1.06 -2.67
N ALA A 114 -9.85 1.38 -3.49
CA ALA A 114 -9.61 2.01 -4.78
C ALA A 114 -9.26 3.49 -4.62
N THR A 115 -8.33 3.98 -5.46
CA THR A 115 -7.92 5.39 -5.43
C THR A 115 -7.75 5.95 -6.83
N GLN A 116 -7.97 7.25 -6.97
CA GLN A 116 -7.64 8.02 -8.17
C GLN A 116 -6.33 8.81 -8.00
N SER A 117 -5.90 9.05 -6.76
CA SER A 117 -4.70 9.81 -6.45
C SER A 117 -3.51 8.89 -6.19
N VAL A 118 -2.66 8.72 -7.20
CA VAL A 118 -1.39 7.99 -7.07
C VAL A 118 -0.47 8.67 -6.05
N ALA A 119 -0.35 9.99 -6.11
CA ALA A 119 0.50 10.74 -5.18
C ALA A 119 0.11 10.51 -3.73
N SER A 120 -1.18 10.65 -3.39
CA SER A 120 -1.66 10.41 -2.02
C SER A 120 -1.38 8.98 -1.56
N SER A 121 -1.49 7.99 -2.45
CA SER A 121 -1.19 6.60 -2.15
C SER A 121 0.28 6.39 -1.80
N LEU A 122 1.18 6.95 -2.60
CA LEU A 122 2.62 6.82 -2.38
C LEU A 122 3.07 7.58 -1.12
N LEU A 123 2.56 8.80 -0.90
CA LEU A 123 2.81 9.55 0.33
C LEU A 123 2.29 8.80 1.57
N TYR A 124 1.20 8.05 1.45
CA TYR A 124 0.69 7.24 2.54
C TYR A 124 1.63 6.09 2.89
N LEU A 125 2.26 5.44 1.91
CA LEU A 125 3.23 4.36 2.15
C LEU A 125 4.41 4.81 3.01
N THR A 126 4.89 6.04 2.83
CA THR A 126 6.01 6.61 3.58
C THR A 126 5.59 7.44 4.80
N HIS A 127 4.29 7.53 5.09
CA HIS A 127 3.71 8.38 6.14
C HIS A 127 4.09 9.86 5.99
N THR A 128 4.17 10.35 4.76
CA THR A 128 4.46 11.75 4.44
C THR A 128 3.23 12.55 4.01
N THR A 129 2.02 12.01 4.15
CA THR A 129 0.78 12.77 4.00
C THR A 129 0.63 13.79 5.13
N ALA A 130 -0.07 14.91 4.86
CA ALA A 130 -0.34 15.92 5.88
C ALA A 130 -1.00 15.33 7.14
N GLN A 131 -1.92 14.38 6.95
CA GLN A 131 -2.58 13.70 8.06
C GLN A 131 -1.62 12.82 8.87
N ALA A 132 -0.74 12.04 8.22
CA ALA A 132 0.24 11.19 8.89
C ALA A 132 1.25 12.03 9.70
N ILE A 133 1.67 13.20 9.16
CA ILE A 133 2.54 14.15 9.85
C ILE A 133 1.84 14.73 11.08
N LYS A 134 0.57 15.13 10.94
CA LYS A 134 -0.24 15.65 12.05
C LYS A 134 -0.42 14.60 13.16
N GLU A 135 -0.60 13.34 12.79
CA GLU A 135 -0.73 12.20 13.69
C GLU A 135 0.63 11.68 14.21
N LYS A 136 1.74 12.33 13.87
CA LYS A 136 3.10 11.96 14.26
C LYS A 136 3.43 10.49 13.97
N LYS A 137 2.91 9.92 12.87
CA LYS A 137 3.21 8.55 12.48
C LYS A 137 4.68 8.37 12.18
N THR A 138 5.19 7.18 12.47
CA THR A 138 6.56 6.79 12.12
C THR A 138 6.80 6.99 10.62
N ARG A 139 7.80 7.79 10.27
CA ARG A 139 8.16 8.06 8.88
C ARG A 139 9.01 6.92 8.32
N TYR A 140 8.81 6.62 7.05
CA TYR A 140 9.58 5.65 6.30
C TYR A 140 10.25 6.32 5.11
N GLU A 141 11.44 5.83 4.75
CA GLU A 141 12.23 6.37 3.65
C GLU A 141 11.86 5.72 2.31
N VAL A 142 12.06 6.45 1.21
CA VAL A 142 11.85 5.92 -0.15
C VAL A 142 12.73 4.69 -0.42
N SER A 143 13.91 4.64 0.18
CA SER A 143 14.84 3.49 0.12
C SER A 143 14.22 2.18 0.63
N GLU A 144 13.28 2.24 1.57
CA GLU A 144 12.62 1.08 2.18
C GLU A 144 11.50 0.51 1.29
N LEU A 145 11.06 1.26 0.29
CA LEU A 145 10.07 0.80 -0.67
C LEU A 145 10.64 -0.31 -1.57
N SER A 146 9.81 -1.30 -1.86
CA SER A 146 10.04 -2.24 -2.96
C SER A 146 9.16 -1.80 -4.12
N ILE A 147 9.77 -1.33 -5.20
CA ILE A 147 9.07 -0.80 -6.38
C ILE A 147 9.38 -1.68 -7.57
N PHE A 148 8.34 -2.19 -8.21
CA PHE A 148 8.42 -2.92 -9.47
C PHE A 148 7.70 -2.09 -10.53
N SER A 149 8.42 -1.72 -11.58
CA SER A 149 7.91 -0.93 -12.70
C SER A 149 8.66 -1.32 -13.96
N GLU A 150 8.02 -1.24 -15.12
CA GLU A 150 8.65 -1.57 -16.39
C GLU A 150 9.31 -2.96 -16.44
N ASN A 151 8.68 -3.94 -15.75
CA ASN A 151 9.09 -5.35 -15.63
C ASN A 151 10.41 -5.62 -14.88
N HIS A 152 10.88 -4.68 -14.04
CA HIS A 152 12.02 -4.91 -13.16
C HIS A 152 11.83 -4.23 -11.80
N PHE A 153 12.63 -4.65 -10.81
CA PHE A 153 12.72 -3.95 -9.52
C PHE A 153 13.67 -2.78 -9.66
N LEU A 154 13.19 -1.60 -9.22
CA LEU A 154 14.00 -0.39 -9.27
C LEU A 154 15.13 -0.45 -8.24
N ASP A 155 16.32 -0.04 -8.63
CA ASP A 155 17.42 0.20 -7.72
C ASP A 155 17.22 1.49 -6.89
N GLN A 156 18.17 1.84 -6.02
CA GLN A 156 18.00 2.98 -5.11
C GLN A 156 17.87 4.32 -5.85
N SER A 157 18.65 4.53 -6.89
CA SER A 157 18.63 5.79 -7.65
C SER A 157 17.36 5.93 -8.50
N GLU A 158 16.94 4.82 -9.09
CA GLU A 158 15.70 4.73 -9.85
C GLU A 158 14.46 4.96 -8.96
N LYS A 159 14.43 4.40 -7.74
CA LYS A 159 13.33 4.59 -6.77
C LYS A 159 13.11 6.06 -6.46
N GLU A 160 14.16 6.80 -6.12
CA GLU A 160 14.08 8.20 -5.77
C GLU A 160 13.51 9.05 -6.92
N LEU A 161 14.03 8.82 -8.13
CA LEU A 161 13.56 9.52 -9.32
C LEU A 161 12.11 9.16 -9.66
N TRP A 162 11.79 7.86 -9.64
CA TRP A 162 10.46 7.34 -9.93
C TRP A 162 9.42 7.89 -8.94
N TYR A 163 9.73 7.80 -7.64
CA TYR A 163 8.84 8.28 -6.57
C TYR A 163 8.57 9.78 -6.71
N ARG A 164 9.62 10.58 -6.88
CA ARG A 164 9.49 12.02 -7.07
C ARG A 164 8.62 12.36 -8.28
N ASN A 165 8.85 11.72 -9.40
CA ASN A 165 8.07 11.93 -10.62
C ASN A 165 6.59 11.57 -10.45
N LYS A 166 6.28 10.46 -9.77
CA LYS A 166 4.90 10.04 -9.53
C LYS A 166 4.18 10.98 -8.54
N VAL A 167 4.85 11.46 -7.51
CA VAL A 167 4.27 12.39 -6.53
C VAL A 167 4.09 13.78 -7.16
N SER A 168 5.10 14.33 -7.85
CA SER A 168 5.04 15.66 -8.47
C SER A 168 4.14 15.72 -9.71
N GLY A 169 4.17 14.69 -10.55
CA GLY A 169 3.37 14.65 -11.79
C GLY A 169 1.86 14.57 -11.56
N SER A 170 1.43 14.11 -10.38
CA SER A 170 0.02 14.12 -9.99
C SER A 170 -0.48 15.49 -9.53
N VAL A 171 0.41 16.38 -9.10
CA VAL A 171 0.07 17.77 -8.70
C VAL A 171 -0.34 18.61 -9.92
N GLY A 172 0.22 18.33 -11.11
CA GLY A 172 -0.10 19.06 -12.34
C GLY A 172 -1.47 18.74 -12.96
N GLN A 173 -2.11 17.63 -12.60
CA GLN A 173 -3.41 17.22 -13.16
C GLN A 173 -4.62 17.60 -12.30
N THR A 174 -4.43 18.06 -11.05
CA THR A 174 -5.50 18.45 -10.14
C THR A 174 -5.62 19.97 -9.93
N SER A 175 -4.87 20.79 -10.67
CA SER A 175 -4.93 22.25 -10.54
C SER A 175 -6.14 22.90 -11.24
N LYS A 176 -7.35 22.44 -10.88
CA LYS A 176 -8.55 23.29 -10.87
C LYS A 176 -9.28 23.07 -9.56
N LYS A 177 -9.04 23.95 -8.58
CA LYS A 177 -9.64 24.07 -7.24
C LYS A 177 -8.96 23.26 -6.13
N PHE A 178 -7.81 23.70 -5.70
CA PHE A 178 -7.49 23.75 -4.26
C PHE A 178 -6.54 24.93 -4.04
N ASP A 179 -6.95 25.83 -3.14
CA ASP A 179 -6.15 26.98 -2.72
C ASP A 179 -4.80 26.57 -2.16
N GLU A 180 -3.85 27.42 -2.45
CA GLU A 180 -2.44 27.37 -2.10
C GLU A 180 -2.18 26.93 -0.65
N GLN A 181 -1.67 25.71 -0.46
CA GLN A 181 -0.78 25.40 0.66
C GLN A 181 0.56 24.94 0.11
N PRO A 182 1.66 25.59 0.50
CA PRO A 182 2.97 25.26 -0.01
C PRO A 182 3.37 23.86 0.44
N LEU A 183 3.72 23.01 -0.53
CA LEU A 183 4.49 21.79 -0.29
C LEU A 183 5.84 22.22 0.29
N ILE A 184 6.02 22.02 1.59
CA ILE A 184 7.35 22.12 2.21
C ILE A 184 8.12 20.89 1.75
N ILE A 185 8.80 21.00 0.63
CA ILE A 185 9.86 20.08 0.24
C ILE A 185 11.13 20.61 0.92
N ASP A 186 11.36 20.19 2.16
CA ASP A 186 12.67 20.39 2.79
C ASP A 186 13.67 19.47 2.08
N ILE A 187 14.43 20.07 1.17
CA ILE A 187 15.63 19.48 0.60
C ILE A 187 16.71 19.62 1.67
N TYR A 188 16.90 18.58 2.45
CA TYR A 188 18.08 18.51 3.30
C TYR A 188 19.33 18.32 2.43
N ARG A 189 20.19 19.34 2.47
CA ARG A 189 21.61 19.24 2.14
C ARG A 189 22.38 18.53 3.25
#